data_9566170e2e70210377d895438e0e49a7
#
_entry.id   9566170e2e70210377d895438e0e49a7
#
_cell.length_a   1.000
_cell.length_b   1.000
_cell.length_c   1.000
_cell.angle_alpha   90.00
_cell.angle_beta   90.00
_cell.angle_gamma   90.00
#
_symmetry.space_group_name_H-M   'P 1'
#
loop_
_entity.id
_entity.type
_entity.pdbx_description
1 polymer ?
#
loop_
_entity_poly.entity_id
_entity_poly.type
_entity_poly.pdbx_seq_one_letter_code
_entity_poly.pdbx_strand_id
1 'polypeptide(L)'
;MTSFRAFLAVSAPPLSSLSTTASFPTRPNSLPQRRLRKVGVKCSYAGAGISDDSRSATIDVVADIKNERIVVLGGSGFVGSAICKAAVSKGIEVISLSRSGRPTYSGSWVDQVNWIPGDVFYANWDEVLVGATAVVSTLGGFGSEEQMKRINGEANVVAVNAAKDFGIPKFILISVHDYNLPSFLLSSGYFTGKRKAESEVLSKYPSSGVVLRPGFIYGKRRVDGFELPLDLVGEPLERILSAVENFTKPLSSLPASDLILAPPVSVDDVAYAVINAVRDDDCFGVFTIEQIKEAAAKVKV
;
A
#
# COMPACT_ATOMS: atom_id res chain seq x y z
N MET A 1 -21.58 29.07 -58.57
CA MET A 1 -21.60 30.33 -57.85
C MET A 1 -20.94 30.07 -56.53
N THR A 2 -19.59 30.12 -56.48
CA THR A 2 -18.75 31.30 -56.17
C THR A 2 -19.07 31.94 -54.79
N SER A 3 -18.24 31.71 -53.79
CA SER A 3 -17.51 32.76 -53.01
C SER A 3 -16.71 32.10 -51.90
N PHE A 4 -15.51 32.03 -51.92
CA PHE A 4 -14.25 32.63 -51.51
C PHE A 4 -14.42 33.69 -50.40
N ARG A 5 -13.62 33.51 -49.29
CA ARG A 5 -12.86 34.51 -48.49
C ARG A 5 -12.79 34.03 -47.03
N ALA A 6 -11.73 34.21 -46.26
CA ALA A 6 -10.39 34.81 -46.45
C ALA A 6 -9.56 34.42 -45.21
N PHE A 7 -8.26 34.28 -45.42
CA PHE A 7 -7.20 34.20 -44.43
C PHE A 7 -7.12 35.47 -43.58
N LEU A 8 -6.94 35.33 -42.28
CA LEU A 8 -6.29 36.38 -41.47
C LEU A 8 -5.16 35.75 -40.67
N ALA A 9 -3.97 36.00 -41.12
CA ALA A 9 -2.71 35.81 -40.41
C ALA A 9 -2.58 36.90 -39.35
N VAL A 10 -2.36 36.50 -38.08
CA VAL A 10 -1.93 37.43 -37.02
C VAL A 10 -0.46 37.16 -36.75
N SER A 11 0.35 38.15 -37.05
CA SER A 11 1.78 38.20 -36.84
C SER A 11 2.16 38.28 -35.38
N ALA A 12 3.19 37.52 -35.00
CA ALA A 12 3.83 37.59 -33.69
C ALA A 12 4.76 38.81 -33.60
N PRO A 13 4.86 39.49 -32.46
CA PRO A 13 5.86 40.53 -32.21
C PRO A 13 7.24 39.95 -31.85
N PRO A 14 8.33 40.70 -32.06
CA PRO A 14 9.69 40.20 -31.89
C PRO A 14 10.14 40.18 -30.42
N LEU A 15 10.96 39.18 -30.11
CA LEU A 15 11.68 39.01 -28.86
C LEU A 15 12.67 40.15 -28.63
N SER A 16 12.46 40.94 -27.60
CA SER A 16 13.48 41.83 -27.03
C SER A 16 14.21 41.11 -25.89
N SER A 17 15.50 40.94 -26.07
CA SER A 17 16.47 40.47 -25.10
C SER A 17 16.61 41.47 -23.93
N LEU A 18 16.28 41.04 -22.71
CA LEU A 18 16.71 41.70 -21.49
C LEU A 18 17.45 40.65 -20.64
N SER A 19 18.77 40.78 -20.69
CA SER A 19 19.70 40.14 -19.75
C SER A 19 19.60 40.83 -18.40
N THR A 20 19.01 40.17 -17.42
CA THR A 20 19.12 40.60 -16.02
C THR A 20 19.81 39.49 -15.24
N THR A 21 21.07 39.71 -14.92
CA THR A 21 21.88 38.94 -14.00
C THR A 21 21.31 39.12 -12.58
N ALA A 22 20.56 38.19 -12.10
CA ALA A 22 20.20 38.10 -10.70
C ALA A 22 21.20 37.20 -9.98
N SER A 23 22.04 37.82 -9.17
CA SER A 23 22.93 37.17 -8.23
C SER A 23 22.13 36.51 -7.12
N PHE A 24 22.25 35.19 -6.99
CA PHE A 24 21.70 34.41 -5.84
C PHE A 24 22.59 34.61 -4.62
N PRO A 25 22.03 34.89 -3.43
CA PRO A 25 22.80 34.87 -2.20
C PRO A 25 23.15 33.44 -1.81
N THR A 26 24.45 33.19 -1.65
CA THR A 26 25.01 31.96 -1.06
C THR A 26 24.51 31.77 0.36
N ARG A 27 23.79 30.69 0.62
CA ARG A 27 23.43 30.23 1.97
C ARG A 27 24.71 29.73 2.67
N PRO A 28 24.92 30.08 3.93
CA PRO A 28 25.99 29.49 4.73
C PRO A 28 25.63 28.06 5.12
N ASN A 29 26.52 27.14 4.77
CA ASN A 29 26.57 25.77 5.28
C ASN A 29 26.90 25.83 6.77
N SER A 30 26.00 25.40 7.64
CA SER A 30 26.34 24.73 8.90
C SER A 30 25.05 24.25 9.61
N LEU A 31 24.64 23.02 9.33
CA LEU A 31 23.79 22.27 10.22
C LEU A 31 24.68 21.66 11.32
N PRO A 32 24.30 21.75 12.60
CA PRO A 32 25.07 21.14 13.66
C PRO A 32 24.97 19.62 13.59
N GLN A 33 26.11 18.97 13.35
CA GLN A 33 26.23 17.52 13.51
C GLN A 33 25.96 17.15 14.97
N ARG A 34 24.84 16.49 15.21
CA ARG A 34 24.52 15.87 16.49
C ARG A 34 25.50 14.70 16.70
N ARG A 35 26.54 14.92 17.48
CA ARG A 35 27.48 13.88 17.92
C ARG A 35 26.72 12.78 18.62
N LEU A 36 26.65 11.60 17.98
CA LEU A 36 26.29 10.35 18.64
C LEU A 36 27.35 10.06 19.71
N ARG A 37 27.00 10.19 20.97
CA ARG A 37 27.79 9.69 22.08
C ARG A 37 27.80 8.17 22.01
N LYS A 38 28.94 7.61 21.61
CA LYS A 38 29.21 6.19 21.84
C LYS A 38 29.33 6.00 23.34
N VAL A 39 28.34 5.37 23.94
CA VAL A 39 28.46 4.85 25.32
C VAL A 39 29.25 3.54 25.20
N GLY A 40 30.53 3.63 25.48
CA GLY A 40 31.37 2.44 25.61
C GLY A 40 31.09 1.75 26.94
N VAL A 41 30.52 0.56 26.88
CA VAL A 41 30.42 -0.33 28.03
C VAL A 41 31.79 -0.96 28.26
N LYS A 42 32.49 -0.52 29.29
CA LYS A 42 33.70 -1.20 29.81
C LYS A 42 33.23 -2.35 30.71
N CYS A 43 33.34 -3.59 30.24
CA CYS A 43 33.35 -4.74 31.14
C CYS A 43 34.74 -4.87 31.76
N SER A 44 34.88 -4.54 33.05
CA SER A 44 36.03 -4.90 33.86
C SER A 44 35.66 -6.10 34.72
N TYR A 45 36.30 -7.22 34.44
CA TYR A 45 36.34 -8.37 35.34
C TYR A 45 37.38 -8.07 36.44
N ALA A 46 36.95 -8.07 37.68
CA ALA A 46 37.82 -8.20 38.83
C ALA A 46 37.14 -9.13 39.83
N GLY A 47 37.88 -10.12 40.24
CA GLY A 47 37.41 -11.28 41.00
C GLY A 47 37.25 -11.04 42.48
N ALA A 48 36.52 -11.98 43.05
CA ALA A 48 36.53 -12.51 44.40
C ALA A 48 36.24 -11.56 45.57
N GLY A 49 35.08 -11.75 46.19
CA GLY A 49 34.76 -11.26 47.53
C GLY A 49 33.34 -11.66 47.86
N ILE A 50 33.18 -12.73 48.65
CA ILE A 50 31.90 -13.24 49.15
C ILE A 50 31.37 -12.25 50.18
N SER A 51 30.21 -11.68 49.97
CA SER A 51 29.29 -11.24 51.01
C SER A 51 27.84 -11.27 50.45
N ASP A 52 27.09 -12.05 51.15
CA ASP A 52 25.66 -12.31 51.02
C ASP A 52 24.86 -11.00 51.20
N ASP A 53 24.23 -10.51 50.17
CA ASP A 53 23.06 -9.65 50.29
C ASP A 53 22.22 -9.73 49.03
N SER A 54 21.15 -10.53 49.09
CA SER A 54 20.21 -10.80 48.03
C SER A 54 19.33 -9.58 47.73
N ARG A 55 19.83 -8.69 46.88
CA ARG A 55 19.01 -7.76 46.12
C ARG A 55 19.06 -8.17 44.65
N SER A 56 18.07 -8.95 44.26
CA SER A 56 17.80 -9.21 42.85
C SER A 56 17.52 -7.86 42.18
N ALA A 57 18.52 -7.32 41.47
CA ALA A 57 18.30 -6.25 40.54
C ALA A 57 17.39 -6.82 39.44
N THR A 58 16.10 -6.47 39.47
CA THR A 58 15.21 -6.64 38.32
C THR A 58 15.84 -5.84 37.17
N ILE A 59 16.41 -6.57 36.22
CA ILE A 59 16.75 -6.00 34.93
C ILE A 59 15.40 -5.70 34.30
N ASP A 60 14.99 -4.42 34.36
CA ASP A 60 13.91 -3.92 33.51
C ASP A 60 14.41 -4.02 32.07
N VAL A 61 14.15 -5.15 31.45
CA VAL A 61 14.20 -5.27 30.00
C VAL A 61 12.98 -4.47 29.51
N VAL A 62 13.17 -3.16 29.33
CA VAL A 62 12.25 -2.38 28.52
C VAL A 62 12.36 -3.00 27.13
N ALA A 63 11.47 -3.95 26.85
CA ALA A 63 11.25 -4.42 25.50
C ALA A 63 10.95 -3.16 24.69
N ASP A 64 11.81 -2.85 23.75
CA ASP A 64 11.57 -1.78 22.77
C ASP A 64 10.33 -2.21 21.99
N ILE A 65 9.15 -1.82 22.48
CA ILE A 65 7.88 -2.09 21.83
C ILE A 65 7.96 -1.24 20.57
N LYS A 66 8.38 -1.89 19.47
CA LYS A 66 8.33 -1.31 18.14
C LYS A 66 6.85 -1.02 17.88
N ASN A 67 6.41 0.21 18.15
CA ASN A 67 5.07 0.65 17.83
C ASN A 67 4.95 0.63 16.31
N GLU A 68 4.36 -0.44 15.80
CA GLU A 68 4.07 -0.57 14.37
C GLU A 68 3.03 0.50 14.00
N ARG A 69 3.37 1.35 13.05
CA ARG A 69 2.47 2.35 12.48
C ARG A 69 2.42 2.17 10.97
N ILE A 70 1.23 1.97 10.45
CA ILE A 70 1.03 1.83 9.01
C ILE A 70 0.21 2.97 8.43
N VAL A 71 0.53 3.33 7.19
CA VAL A 71 -0.27 4.25 6.38
C VAL A 71 -1.06 3.46 5.36
N VAL A 72 -2.40 3.57 5.38
CA VAL A 72 -3.28 2.90 4.42
C VAL A 72 -3.83 3.94 3.43
N LEU A 73 -3.37 3.85 2.19
CA LEU A 73 -3.89 4.67 1.10
C LEU A 73 -5.19 4.05 0.56
N GLY A 74 -6.28 4.78 0.66
CA GLY A 74 -7.62 4.29 0.31
C GLY A 74 -8.31 3.55 1.46
N GLY A 75 -7.98 3.83 2.72
CA GLY A 75 -8.51 3.13 3.89
C GLY A 75 -10.03 3.22 4.10
N SER A 76 -10.72 4.21 3.53
CA SER A 76 -12.19 4.27 3.53
C SER A 76 -12.86 3.34 2.50
N GLY A 77 -12.08 2.74 1.57
CA GLY A 77 -12.55 1.79 0.57
C GLY A 77 -12.82 0.41 1.13
N PHE A 78 -13.34 -0.49 0.28
CA PHE A 78 -13.72 -1.86 0.67
C PHE A 78 -12.55 -2.65 1.27
N VAL A 79 -11.46 -2.79 0.55
CA VAL A 79 -10.26 -3.51 1.02
C VAL A 79 -9.53 -2.72 2.10
N GLY A 80 -9.38 -1.40 1.89
CA GLY A 80 -8.67 -0.54 2.84
C GLY A 80 -9.30 -0.52 4.23
N SER A 81 -10.64 -0.51 4.33
CA SER A 81 -11.33 -0.55 5.63
C SER A 81 -11.16 -1.87 6.37
N ALA A 82 -11.11 -2.98 5.64
CA ALA A 82 -10.81 -4.29 6.24
C ALA A 82 -9.36 -4.34 6.79
N ILE A 83 -8.41 -3.77 6.05
CA ILE A 83 -7.02 -3.66 6.50
C ILE A 83 -6.91 -2.76 7.74
N CYS A 84 -7.54 -1.58 7.73
CA CYS A 84 -7.55 -0.70 8.90
C CYS A 84 -8.13 -1.41 10.13
N LYS A 85 -9.27 -2.09 9.97
CA LYS A 85 -9.90 -2.87 11.06
C LYS A 85 -9.00 -3.99 11.58
N ALA A 86 -8.37 -4.76 10.69
CA ALA A 86 -7.45 -5.83 11.07
C ALA A 86 -6.21 -5.28 11.79
N ALA A 87 -5.62 -4.19 11.30
CA ALA A 87 -4.47 -3.54 11.92
C ALA A 87 -4.78 -3.06 13.35
N VAL A 88 -5.87 -2.32 13.52
CA VAL A 88 -6.34 -1.87 14.85
C VAL A 88 -6.57 -3.04 15.79
N SER A 89 -7.20 -4.14 15.32
CA SER A 89 -7.45 -5.33 16.15
C SER A 89 -6.17 -6.04 16.63
N LYS A 90 -5.06 -5.80 15.95
CA LYS A 90 -3.73 -6.34 16.28
C LYS A 90 -2.84 -5.32 16.98
N GLY A 91 -3.38 -4.16 17.38
CA GLY A 91 -2.65 -3.12 18.12
C GLY A 91 -1.70 -2.28 17.25
N ILE A 92 -1.87 -2.31 15.92
CA ILE A 92 -1.08 -1.50 14.99
C ILE A 92 -1.74 -0.13 14.84
N GLU A 93 -0.96 0.93 14.96
CA GLU A 93 -1.42 2.29 14.73
C GLU A 93 -1.67 2.53 13.24
N VAL A 94 -2.80 3.16 12.91
CA VAL A 94 -3.22 3.34 11.51
C VAL A 94 -3.46 4.80 11.19
N ILE A 95 -2.78 5.29 10.15
CA ILE A 95 -3.11 6.53 9.45
C ILE A 95 -3.75 6.14 8.11
N SER A 96 -4.85 6.75 7.75
CA SER A 96 -5.53 6.50 6.48
C SER A 96 -5.65 7.77 5.65
N LEU A 97 -5.04 7.77 4.46
CA LEU A 97 -5.23 8.83 3.47
C LEU A 97 -6.26 8.38 2.43
N SER A 98 -7.35 9.13 2.29
CA SER A 98 -8.36 8.89 1.25
C SER A 98 -9.13 10.16 0.92
N ARG A 99 -9.65 10.26 -0.30
CA ARG A 99 -10.39 11.46 -0.76
C ARG A 99 -11.62 11.77 0.08
N SER A 100 -12.31 10.75 0.55
CA SER A 100 -13.49 10.87 1.40
C SER A 100 -13.16 11.05 2.90
N GLY A 101 -11.90 10.87 3.31
CA GLY A 101 -11.51 10.90 4.71
C GLY A 101 -12.18 9.80 5.54
N ARG A 102 -12.65 10.17 6.73
CA ARG A 102 -13.33 9.27 7.65
C ARG A 102 -14.63 8.71 7.06
N PRO A 103 -14.87 7.39 7.14
CA PRO A 103 -16.13 6.80 6.69
C PRO A 103 -17.31 7.26 7.55
N THR A 104 -18.51 7.27 6.95
CA THR A 104 -19.74 7.75 7.60
C THR A 104 -20.33 6.77 8.61
N TYR A 105 -19.96 5.51 8.55
CA TYR A 105 -20.41 4.49 9.52
C TYR A 105 -19.57 4.53 10.80
N SER A 106 -20.20 4.18 11.93
CA SER A 106 -19.54 4.09 13.23
C SER A 106 -19.02 2.67 13.52
N GLY A 107 -18.01 2.61 14.38
CA GLY A 107 -17.43 1.36 14.87
C GLY A 107 -16.22 1.65 15.74
N SER A 108 -16.00 0.88 16.80
CA SER A 108 -14.91 1.11 17.77
C SER A 108 -13.52 1.18 17.13
N TRP A 109 -13.29 0.48 16.03
CA TRP A 109 -12.03 0.54 15.29
C TRP A 109 -11.90 1.82 14.45
N VAL A 110 -13.03 2.40 13.98
CA VAL A 110 -13.02 3.63 13.17
C VAL A 110 -12.50 4.81 13.98
N ASP A 111 -12.80 4.84 15.28
CA ASP A 111 -12.35 5.91 16.18
C ASP A 111 -10.85 5.81 16.51
N GLN A 112 -10.22 4.67 16.25
CA GLN A 112 -8.80 4.43 16.51
C GLN A 112 -7.90 4.69 15.29
N VAL A 113 -8.49 5.01 14.13
CA VAL A 113 -7.75 5.33 12.91
C VAL A 113 -7.64 6.84 12.75
N ASN A 114 -6.46 7.33 12.45
CA ASN A 114 -6.25 8.72 12.07
C ASN A 114 -6.63 8.90 10.59
N TRP A 115 -7.79 9.52 10.33
CA TRP A 115 -8.32 9.74 9.00
C TRP A 115 -7.90 11.09 8.43
N ILE A 116 -7.08 11.08 7.38
CA ILE A 116 -6.65 12.28 6.64
C ILE A 116 -7.41 12.34 5.32
N PRO A 117 -8.27 13.35 5.11
CA PRO A 117 -8.88 13.57 3.82
C PRO A 117 -7.86 14.18 2.85
N GLY A 118 -7.72 13.60 1.66
CA GLY A 118 -6.77 14.11 0.67
C GLY A 118 -6.63 13.23 -0.56
N ASP A 119 -6.08 13.82 -1.61
CA ASP A 119 -5.71 13.11 -2.83
C ASP A 119 -4.20 12.83 -2.82
N VAL A 120 -3.81 11.61 -3.14
CA VAL A 120 -2.41 11.15 -3.16
C VAL A 120 -1.50 12.03 -4.04
N PHE A 121 -2.05 12.65 -5.09
CA PHE A 121 -1.30 13.56 -5.97
C PHE A 121 -0.93 14.89 -5.31
N TYR A 122 -1.63 15.27 -4.25
CA TYR A 122 -1.49 16.58 -3.59
C TYR A 122 -1.36 16.44 -2.06
N ALA A 123 -1.11 15.23 -1.58
CA ALA A 123 -1.03 14.96 -0.14
C ALA A 123 0.17 15.66 0.50
N ASN A 124 -0.02 16.11 1.74
CA ASN A 124 1.08 16.51 2.60
C ASN A 124 1.76 15.25 3.18
N TRP A 125 2.79 14.78 2.47
CA TRP A 125 3.46 13.55 2.84
C TRP A 125 4.21 13.63 4.17
N ASP A 126 4.66 14.82 4.61
CA ASP A 126 5.26 15.03 5.93
C ASP A 126 4.28 14.67 7.05
N GLU A 127 3.00 15.00 6.87
CA GLU A 127 1.95 14.68 7.83
C GLU A 127 1.53 13.21 7.75
N VAL A 128 1.40 12.68 6.53
CA VAL A 128 0.88 11.33 6.28
C VAL A 128 1.89 10.26 6.69
N LEU A 129 3.18 10.45 6.41
CA LEU A 129 4.22 9.42 6.54
C LEU A 129 5.00 9.49 7.85
N VAL A 130 4.76 10.49 8.71
CA VAL A 130 5.51 10.66 9.96
C VAL A 130 5.45 9.42 10.84
N GLY A 131 6.62 8.85 11.13
CA GLY A 131 6.77 7.67 12.00
C GLY A 131 6.18 6.37 11.44
N ALA A 132 5.80 6.33 10.17
CA ALA A 132 5.27 5.10 9.56
C ALA A 132 6.38 4.05 9.36
N THR A 133 6.05 2.80 9.63
CA THR A 133 6.91 1.63 9.39
C THR A 133 6.58 0.91 8.08
N ALA A 134 5.36 1.10 7.57
CA ALA A 134 4.96 0.59 6.27
C ALA A 134 3.87 1.46 5.61
N VAL A 135 3.84 1.47 4.29
CA VAL A 135 2.75 2.01 3.49
C VAL A 135 2.01 0.87 2.80
N VAL A 136 0.69 0.88 2.92
CA VAL A 136 -0.21 -0.08 2.27
C VAL A 136 -1.07 0.65 1.26
N SER A 137 -0.90 0.36 -0.03
CA SER A 137 -1.72 0.97 -1.06
C SER A 137 -2.86 0.06 -1.50
N THR A 138 -4.08 0.53 -1.31
CA THR A 138 -5.31 -0.08 -1.85
C THR A 138 -5.91 0.76 -2.97
N LEU A 139 -5.11 1.69 -3.52
CA LEU A 139 -5.54 2.57 -4.59
C LEU A 139 -5.85 1.78 -5.86
N GLY A 140 -7.02 2.01 -6.40
CA GLY A 140 -7.48 1.39 -7.63
C GLY A 140 -8.92 1.76 -7.92
N GLY A 141 -9.31 1.58 -9.18
CA GLY A 141 -10.67 1.87 -9.62
C GLY A 141 -10.87 1.63 -11.10
N PHE A 142 -12.13 1.67 -11.50
CA PHE A 142 -12.58 1.57 -12.88
C PHE A 142 -13.03 2.95 -13.36
N GLY A 143 -13.06 3.14 -14.67
CA GLY A 143 -13.48 4.37 -15.32
C GLY A 143 -13.04 4.42 -16.77
N SER A 144 -12.81 5.62 -17.33
CA SER A 144 -12.19 5.74 -18.64
C SER A 144 -10.75 5.21 -18.65
N GLU A 145 -10.21 4.92 -19.83
CA GLU A 145 -8.82 4.45 -19.98
C GLU A 145 -7.81 5.35 -19.26
N GLU A 146 -7.97 6.65 -19.39
CA GLU A 146 -7.10 7.64 -18.74
C GLU A 146 -7.25 7.63 -17.22
N GLN A 147 -8.50 7.58 -16.74
CA GLN A 147 -8.79 7.48 -15.31
C GLN A 147 -8.22 6.19 -14.71
N MET A 148 -8.35 5.06 -15.41
CA MET A 148 -7.80 3.79 -14.95
C MET A 148 -6.27 3.83 -14.88
N LYS A 149 -5.57 4.35 -15.90
CA LYS A 149 -4.12 4.53 -15.89
C LYS A 149 -3.67 5.43 -14.75
N ARG A 150 -4.38 6.53 -14.55
CA ARG A 150 -4.07 7.49 -13.49
C ARG A 150 -4.25 6.89 -12.10
N ILE A 151 -5.40 6.26 -11.82
CA ILE A 151 -5.73 5.75 -10.48
C ILE A 151 -4.94 4.47 -10.15
N ASN A 152 -4.87 3.51 -11.09
CA ASN A 152 -4.21 2.23 -10.85
C ASN A 152 -2.68 2.30 -11.01
N GLY A 153 -2.18 3.21 -11.85
CA GLY A 153 -0.76 3.38 -12.15
C GLY A 153 -0.13 4.57 -11.45
N GLU A 154 -0.41 5.78 -11.97
CA GLU A 154 0.30 7.00 -11.55
C GLU A 154 0.15 7.31 -10.06
N ALA A 155 -1.05 7.17 -9.51
CA ALA A 155 -1.30 7.39 -8.09
C ALA A 155 -0.45 6.49 -7.20
N ASN A 156 -0.29 5.22 -7.59
CA ASN A 156 0.57 4.28 -6.87
C ASN A 156 2.06 4.63 -7.03
N VAL A 157 2.50 5.04 -8.23
CA VAL A 157 3.88 5.47 -8.47
C VAL A 157 4.24 6.68 -7.61
N VAL A 158 3.35 7.67 -7.51
CA VAL A 158 3.54 8.83 -6.62
C VAL A 158 3.69 8.39 -5.18
N ALA A 159 2.82 7.49 -4.71
CA ALA A 159 2.87 6.97 -3.34
C ALA A 159 4.15 6.18 -3.04
N VAL A 160 4.60 5.34 -3.98
CA VAL A 160 5.85 4.56 -3.85
C VAL A 160 7.05 5.48 -3.74
N ASN A 161 7.13 6.51 -4.60
CA ASN A 161 8.24 7.45 -4.59
C ASN A 161 8.23 8.29 -3.29
N ALA A 162 7.08 8.81 -2.89
CA ALA A 162 6.97 9.53 -1.62
C ALA A 162 7.41 8.66 -0.44
N ALA A 163 6.91 7.42 -0.32
CA ALA A 163 7.31 6.51 0.74
C ALA A 163 8.82 6.22 0.74
N LYS A 164 9.44 6.08 -0.45
CA LYS A 164 10.88 5.88 -0.58
C LYS A 164 11.68 7.10 -0.16
N ASP A 165 11.27 8.30 -0.59
CA ASP A 165 11.93 9.57 -0.27
C ASP A 165 11.88 9.87 1.23
N PHE A 166 10.80 9.48 1.90
CA PHE A 166 10.65 9.55 3.37
C PHE A 166 11.35 8.41 4.13
N GLY A 167 11.99 7.48 3.43
CA GLY A 167 12.73 6.38 4.04
C GLY A 167 11.86 5.32 4.71
N ILE A 168 10.58 5.21 4.30
CA ILE A 168 9.69 4.15 4.82
C ILE A 168 10.27 2.78 4.43
N PRO A 169 10.45 1.85 5.38
CA PRO A 169 11.18 0.61 5.10
C PRO A 169 10.41 -0.41 4.25
N LYS A 170 9.06 -0.38 4.27
CA LYS A 170 8.23 -1.39 3.59
C LYS A 170 7.07 -0.77 2.82
N PHE A 171 6.82 -1.28 1.61
CA PHE A 171 5.66 -0.91 0.80
C PHE A 171 4.86 -2.13 0.37
N ILE A 172 3.54 -2.11 0.60
CA ILE A 172 2.62 -3.21 0.30
C ILE A 172 1.58 -2.71 -0.70
N LEU A 173 1.48 -3.35 -1.85
CA LEU A 173 0.53 -3.00 -2.92
C LEU A 173 -0.54 -4.07 -3.07
N ILE A 174 -1.80 -3.65 -3.03
CA ILE A 174 -2.91 -4.51 -3.47
C ILE A 174 -3.06 -4.35 -4.98
N SER A 175 -2.64 -5.36 -5.70
CA SER A 175 -2.70 -5.44 -7.15
C SER A 175 -3.86 -6.31 -7.64
N VAL A 176 -3.68 -7.05 -8.70
CA VAL A 176 -4.67 -7.92 -9.31
C VAL A 176 -4.01 -9.20 -9.82
N HIS A 177 -4.74 -10.31 -9.74
CA HIS A 177 -4.32 -11.60 -10.25
C HIS A 177 -3.86 -11.52 -11.72
N ASP A 178 -2.93 -12.39 -12.08
CA ASP A 178 -2.39 -12.49 -13.44
C ASP A 178 -3.29 -13.39 -14.31
N TYR A 179 -4.39 -12.82 -14.73
CA TYR A 179 -5.37 -13.53 -15.54
C TYR A 179 -4.85 -13.84 -16.94
N ASN A 180 -5.12 -15.04 -17.44
CA ASN A 180 -4.87 -15.42 -18.83
C ASN A 180 -5.97 -14.83 -19.75
N LEU A 181 -5.95 -13.51 -19.91
CA LEU A 181 -6.92 -12.77 -20.70
C LEU A 181 -6.40 -12.46 -22.10
N PRO A 182 -7.32 -12.27 -23.09
CA PRO A 182 -6.94 -11.71 -24.37
C PRO A 182 -6.17 -10.39 -24.24
N SER A 183 -5.19 -10.19 -25.10
CA SER A 183 -4.27 -9.04 -25.03
C SER A 183 -4.95 -7.68 -25.02
N PHE A 184 -6.10 -7.53 -25.71
CA PHE A 184 -6.85 -6.28 -25.73
C PHE A 184 -7.44 -5.91 -24.35
N LEU A 185 -7.75 -6.90 -23.48
CA LEU A 185 -8.19 -6.65 -22.11
C LEU A 185 -7.00 -6.35 -21.19
N LEU A 186 -5.90 -7.10 -21.36
CA LEU A 186 -4.67 -6.86 -20.59
C LEU A 186 -4.02 -5.50 -20.91
N SER A 187 -4.26 -4.95 -22.11
CA SER A 187 -3.81 -3.62 -22.50
C SER A 187 -4.64 -2.47 -21.93
N SER A 188 -5.76 -2.77 -21.26
CA SER A 188 -6.59 -1.75 -20.62
C SER A 188 -5.80 -0.97 -19.54
N GLY A 189 -6.20 0.28 -19.33
CA GLY A 189 -5.59 1.15 -18.31
C GLY A 189 -5.64 0.59 -16.90
N TYR A 190 -6.55 -0.31 -16.61
CA TYR A 190 -6.61 -1.02 -15.33
C TYR A 190 -5.40 -1.95 -15.14
N PHE A 191 -5.20 -2.93 -16.04
CA PHE A 191 -4.12 -3.89 -15.91
C PHE A 191 -2.75 -3.24 -16.13
N THR A 192 -2.60 -2.42 -17.18
CA THR A 192 -1.35 -1.70 -17.45
C THR A 192 -0.96 -0.78 -16.30
N GLY A 193 -1.94 -0.10 -15.69
CA GLY A 193 -1.71 0.72 -14.50
C GLY A 193 -1.23 -0.11 -13.31
N LYS A 194 -1.91 -1.23 -13.00
CA LYS A 194 -1.49 -2.14 -11.91
C LYS A 194 -0.09 -2.70 -12.14
N ARG A 195 0.24 -3.16 -13.35
CA ARG A 195 1.60 -3.67 -13.67
C ARG A 195 2.68 -2.58 -13.56
N LYS A 196 2.36 -1.34 -13.96
CA LYS A 196 3.25 -0.19 -13.75
C LYS A 196 3.53 0.04 -12.26
N ALA A 197 2.49 -0.01 -11.43
CA ALA A 197 2.63 0.15 -9.98
C ALA A 197 3.45 -1.00 -9.36
N GLU A 198 3.22 -2.25 -9.76
CA GLU A 198 4.01 -3.41 -9.31
C GLU A 198 5.50 -3.24 -9.64
N SER A 199 5.79 -2.87 -10.89
CA SER A 199 7.18 -2.64 -11.34
C SER A 199 7.88 -1.57 -10.49
N GLU A 200 7.18 -0.47 -10.16
CA GLU A 200 7.74 0.58 -9.31
C GLU A 200 8.02 0.08 -7.89
N VAL A 201 7.06 -0.65 -7.27
CA VAL A 201 7.25 -1.23 -5.94
C VAL A 201 8.46 -2.16 -5.92
N LEU A 202 8.54 -3.12 -6.85
CA LEU A 202 9.62 -4.11 -6.87
C LEU A 202 10.98 -3.49 -7.19
N SER A 203 11.00 -2.42 -7.97
CA SER A 203 12.24 -1.67 -8.28
C SER A 203 12.74 -0.87 -7.09
N LYS A 204 11.85 -0.17 -6.36
CA LYS A 204 12.21 0.71 -5.23
C LYS A 204 12.42 -0.05 -3.92
N TYR A 205 11.75 -1.18 -3.77
CA TYR A 205 11.74 -2.04 -2.57
C TYR A 205 12.06 -3.50 -2.92
N PRO A 206 13.25 -3.82 -3.46
CA PRO A 206 13.56 -5.16 -3.97
C PRO A 206 13.54 -6.26 -2.89
N SER A 207 13.79 -5.92 -1.62
CA SER A 207 13.83 -6.84 -0.48
C SER A 207 12.78 -6.55 0.60
N SER A 208 11.85 -5.63 0.35
CA SER A 208 10.82 -5.25 1.33
C SER A 208 9.50 -4.82 0.69
N GLY A 209 9.43 -4.81 -0.64
CA GLY A 209 8.20 -4.56 -1.39
C GLY A 209 7.34 -5.81 -1.46
N VAL A 210 6.05 -5.68 -1.16
CA VAL A 210 5.07 -6.76 -1.22
C VAL A 210 3.99 -6.41 -2.22
N VAL A 211 3.73 -7.31 -3.16
CA VAL A 211 2.66 -7.16 -4.15
C VAL A 211 1.69 -8.32 -3.97
N LEU A 212 0.50 -8.03 -3.46
CA LEU A 212 -0.56 -9.02 -3.36
C LEU A 212 -1.41 -8.99 -4.65
N ARG A 213 -1.54 -10.14 -5.30
CA ARG A 213 -2.33 -10.34 -6.52
C ARG A 213 -3.60 -11.15 -6.23
N PRO A 214 -4.58 -10.58 -5.51
CA PRO A 214 -5.86 -11.26 -5.32
C PRO A 214 -6.63 -11.38 -6.63
N GLY A 215 -7.45 -12.42 -6.73
CA GLY A 215 -8.50 -12.54 -7.74
C GLY A 215 -9.73 -11.70 -7.36
N PHE A 216 -10.91 -12.28 -7.53
CA PHE A 216 -12.15 -11.66 -7.06
C PHE A 216 -12.15 -11.62 -5.53
N ILE A 217 -12.27 -10.40 -4.96
CA ILE A 217 -12.32 -10.20 -3.50
C ILE A 217 -13.79 -10.13 -3.08
N TYR A 218 -14.18 -11.03 -2.17
CA TYR A 218 -15.54 -11.07 -1.61
C TYR A 218 -15.54 -10.66 -0.13
N GLY A 219 -16.72 -10.31 0.38
CA GLY A 219 -16.94 -9.90 1.77
C GLY A 219 -18.07 -8.88 1.88
N LYS A 220 -18.33 -8.41 3.09
CA LYS A 220 -19.36 -7.39 3.34
C LYS A 220 -18.88 -6.02 2.86
N ARG A 221 -19.38 -5.59 1.72
CA ARG A 221 -19.08 -4.28 1.16
C ARG A 221 -20.16 -3.28 1.55
N ARG A 222 -19.75 -2.16 2.15
CA ARG A 222 -20.66 -1.04 2.41
C ARG A 222 -20.60 -0.03 1.28
N VAL A 223 -21.77 0.27 0.70
CA VAL A 223 -21.93 1.30 -0.34
C VAL A 223 -23.11 2.17 0.06
N ASP A 224 -22.88 3.46 0.25
CA ASP A 224 -23.92 4.45 0.57
C ASP A 224 -24.86 4.07 1.74
N GLY A 225 -24.30 3.42 2.77
CA GLY A 225 -25.06 2.98 3.95
C GLY A 225 -25.69 1.59 3.84
N PHE A 226 -25.65 0.96 2.68
CA PHE A 226 -26.11 -0.42 2.47
C PHE A 226 -24.95 -1.40 2.53
N GLU A 227 -25.13 -2.54 3.22
CA GLU A 227 -24.19 -3.66 3.15
C GLU A 227 -24.55 -4.55 1.95
N LEU A 228 -23.64 -4.63 0.98
CA LEU A 228 -23.72 -5.61 -0.10
C LEU A 228 -23.02 -6.88 0.36
N PRO A 229 -23.76 -7.97 0.61
CA PRO A 229 -23.20 -9.22 1.12
C PRO A 229 -22.58 -10.02 -0.05
N LEU A 230 -21.40 -9.61 -0.53
CA LEU A 230 -20.67 -10.33 -1.58
C LEU A 230 -20.15 -11.69 -1.09
N ASP A 231 -20.21 -11.94 0.21
CA ASP A 231 -19.94 -13.22 0.86
C ASP A 231 -20.96 -14.29 0.51
N LEU A 232 -22.23 -13.93 0.27
CA LEU A 232 -23.27 -14.89 -0.13
C LEU A 232 -22.96 -15.60 -1.47
N VAL A 233 -22.19 -15.00 -2.34
CA VAL A 233 -21.80 -15.57 -3.63
C VAL A 233 -20.33 -16.02 -3.60
N GLY A 234 -19.45 -15.20 -3.03
CA GLY A 234 -18.01 -15.42 -3.06
C GLY A 234 -17.57 -16.62 -2.22
N GLU A 235 -18.13 -16.79 -1.02
CA GLU A 235 -17.76 -17.89 -0.12
C GLU A 235 -18.15 -19.28 -0.66
N PRO A 236 -19.39 -19.52 -1.14
CA PRO A 236 -19.74 -20.79 -1.78
C PRO A 236 -18.91 -21.07 -3.03
N LEU A 237 -18.67 -20.05 -3.86
CA LEU A 237 -17.88 -20.18 -5.08
C LEU A 237 -16.43 -20.55 -4.75
N GLU A 238 -15.82 -19.92 -3.74
CA GLU A 238 -14.47 -20.28 -3.28
C GLU A 238 -14.39 -21.74 -2.85
N ARG A 239 -15.33 -22.21 -2.03
CA ARG A 239 -15.34 -23.59 -1.54
C ARG A 239 -15.48 -24.59 -2.69
N ILE A 240 -16.34 -24.32 -3.67
CA ILE A 240 -16.54 -25.18 -4.83
C ILE A 240 -15.27 -25.20 -5.68
N LEU A 241 -14.72 -24.05 -6.05
CA LEU A 241 -13.53 -23.97 -6.91
C LEU A 241 -12.30 -24.59 -6.24
N SER A 242 -12.11 -24.39 -4.95
CA SER A 242 -11.02 -25.03 -4.21
C SER A 242 -11.19 -26.55 -4.12
N ALA A 243 -12.41 -27.06 -3.98
CA ALA A 243 -12.67 -28.49 -3.92
C ALA A 243 -12.46 -29.19 -5.26
N VAL A 244 -12.68 -28.50 -6.39
CA VAL A 244 -12.56 -29.06 -7.74
C VAL A 244 -11.29 -28.65 -8.48
N GLU A 245 -10.32 -28.02 -7.79
CA GLU A 245 -9.08 -27.48 -8.39
C GLU A 245 -8.35 -28.51 -9.26
N ASN A 246 -8.25 -29.76 -8.79
CA ASN A 246 -7.59 -30.83 -9.53
C ASN A 246 -8.32 -31.22 -10.83
N PHE A 247 -9.64 -31.03 -10.90
CA PHE A 247 -10.45 -31.33 -12.11
C PHE A 247 -10.47 -30.17 -13.09
N THR A 248 -10.18 -28.93 -12.65
CA THR A 248 -10.21 -27.73 -13.49
C THR A 248 -8.88 -27.43 -14.16
N LYS A 249 -7.78 -28.05 -13.75
CA LYS A 249 -6.44 -27.87 -14.32
C LYS A 249 -6.38 -27.99 -15.86
N PRO A 250 -7.05 -28.96 -16.49
CA PRO A 250 -7.06 -29.03 -17.97
C PRO A 250 -7.76 -27.86 -18.65
N LEU A 251 -8.72 -27.23 -17.97
CA LEU A 251 -9.48 -26.10 -18.47
C LEU A 251 -8.77 -24.76 -18.28
N SER A 252 -7.77 -24.68 -17.38
CA SER A 252 -7.01 -23.47 -17.08
C SER A 252 -6.16 -22.97 -18.26
N SER A 253 -5.90 -23.82 -19.26
CA SER A 253 -5.17 -23.45 -20.48
C SER A 253 -6.02 -22.66 -21.49
N LEU A 254 -7.34 -22.57 -21.30
CA LEU A 254 -8.20 -21.81 -22.18
C LEU A 254 -8.11 -20.30 -21.86
N PRO A 255 -8.14 -19.42 -22.89
CA PRO A 255 -8.18 -17.99 -22.67
C PRO A 255 -9.36 -17.58 -21.78
N ALA A 256 -9.10 -16.71 -20.80
CA ALA A 256 -10.09 -16.22 -19.84
C ALA A 256 -10.67 -17.26 -18.84
N SER A 257 -10.17 -18.49 -18.85
CA SER A 257 -10.60 -19.52 -17.89
C SER A 257 -10.41 -19.07 -16.44
N ASP A 258 -9.33 -18.36 -16.14
CA ASP A 258 -8.99 -17.90 -14.80
C ASP A 258 -10.00 -16.90 -14.22
N LEU A 259 -10.77 -16.20 -15.04
CA LEU A 259 -11.86 -15.34 -14.56
C LEU A 259 -12.94 -16.13 -13.81
N ILE A 260 -13.10 -17.40 -14.18
CA ILE A 260 -14.13 -18.29 -13.61
C ILE A 260 -13.48 -19.28 -12.63
N LEU A 261 -12.27 -19.74 -12.94
CA LEU A 261 -11.59 -20.81 -12.22
C LEU A 261 -10.67 -20.33 -11.11
N ALA A 262 -10.19 -19.07 -11.16
CA ALA A 262 -9.39 -18.53 -10.06
C ALA A 262 -10.26 -18.40 -8.80
N PRO A 263 -9.90 -19.07 -7.68
CA PRO A 263 -10.72 -19.04 -6.49
C PRO A 263 -10.81 -17.61 -5.92
N PRO A 264 -12.00 -17.16 -5.54
CA PRO A 264 -12.15 -15.89 -4.88
C PRO A 264 -11.38 -15.85 -3.55
N VAL A 265 -11.07 -14.65 -3.08
CA VAL A 265 -10.36 -14.43 -1.82
C VAL A 265 -11.21 -13.57 -0.91
N SER A 266 -11.32 -13.95 0.35
CA SER A 266 -12.02 -13.13 1.33
C SER A 266 -11.27 -11.82 1.57
N VAL A 267 -12.00 -10.73 1.75
CA VAL A 267 -11.40 -9.42 2.09
C VAL A 267 -10.62 -9.49 3.41
N ASP A 268 -11.05 -10.36 4.32
CA ASP A 268 -10.36 -10.57 5.59
C ASP A 268 -9.02 -11.31 5.38
N ASP A 269 -8.96 -12.27 4.43
CA ASP A 269 -7.69 -12.92 4.08
C ASP A 269 -6.69 -11.92 3.49
N VAL A 270 -7.15 -11.05 2.60
CA VAL A 270 -6.31 -9.97 2.08
C VAL A 270 -5.81 -9.08 3.22
N ALA A 271 -6.68 -8.71 4.15
CA ALA A 271 -6.31 -7.88 5.28
C ALA A 271 -5.29 -8.56 6.20
N TYR A 272 -5.50 -9.82 6.57
CA TYR A 272 -4.55 -10.57 7.41
C TYR A 272 -3.22 -10.86 6.71
N ALA A 273 -3.22 -11.10 5.40
CA ALA A 273 -1.99 -11.20 4.62
C ALA A 273 -1.17 -9.90 4.65
N VAL A 274 -1.84 -8.73 4.60
CA VAL A 274 -1.18 -7.43 4.81
C VAL A 274 -0.58 -7.34 6.20
N ILE A 275 -1.31 -7.75 7.25
CA ILE A 275 -0.79 -7.72 8.62
C ILE A 275 0.42 -8.66 8.78
N ASN A 276 0.37 -9.85 8.16
CA ASN A 276 1.55 -10.72 8.12
C ASN A 276 2.73 -10.02 7.46
N ALA A 277 2.51 -9.40 6.30
CA ALA A 277 3.56 -8.70 5.57
C ALA A 277 4.14 -7.50 6.34
N VAL A 278 3.34 -6.82 7.18
CA VAL A 278 3.81 -5.73 8.04
C VAL A 278 4.77 -6.25 9.12
N ARG A 279 4.47 -7.41 9.71
CA ARG A 279 5.18 -7.97 10.86
C ARG A 279 6.36 -8.84 10.51
N ASP A 280 6.35 -9.43 9.34
CA ASP A 280 7.34 -10.38 8.86
C ASP A 280 8.29 -9.66 7.88
N ASP A 281 9.51 -9.37 8.31
CA ASP A 281 10.51 -8.69 7.49
C ASP A 281 10.98 -9.55 6.31
N ASP A 282 10.85 -10.88 6.41
CA ASP A 282 11.18 -11.81 5.33
C ASP A 282 10.05 -11.94 4.28
N CYS A 283 8.90 -11.29 4.54
CA CYS A 283 7.77 -11.25 3.62
C CYS A 283 7.99 -10.16 2.56
N PHE A 284 8.38 -10.52 1.34
CA PHE A 284 8.54 -9.62 0.19
C PHE A 284 8.32 -10.35 -1.13
N GLY A 285 8.15 -9.59 -2.22
CA GLY A 285 7.92 -10.13 -3.57
C GLY A 285 6.44 -10.16 -3.97
N VAL A 286 6.10 -11.00 -4.94
CA VAL A 286 4.74 -11.11 -5.49
C VAL A 286 4.05 -12.33 -4.91
N PHE A 287 2.84 -12.14 -4.39
CA PHE A 287 2.03 -13.17 -3.74
C PHE A 287 0.83 -13.53 -4.61
N THR A 288 0.70 -14.82 -4.91
CA THR A 288 -0.47 -15.41 -5.58
C THR A 288 -1.66 -15.49 -4.61
N ILE A 289 -2.81 -15.94 -5.13
CA ILE A 289 -4.03 -16.17 -4.34
C ILE A 289 -3.75 -17.15 -3.18
N GLU A 290 -3.06 -18.25 -3.43
CA GLU A 290 -2.73 -19.28 -2.46
C GLU A 290 -1.80 -18.73 -1.38
N GLN A 291 -0.76 -18.02 -1.78
CA GLN A 291 0.20 -17.39 -0.86
C GLN A 291 -0.46 -16.30 0.01
N ILE A 292 -1.46 -15.58 -0.52
CA ILE A 292 -2.26 -14.64 0.27
C ILE A 292 -3.03 -15.38 1.37
N LYS A 293 -3.67 -16.51 1.05
CA LYS A 293 -4.39 -17.34 2.03
C LYS A 293 -3.45 -17.94 3.07
N GLU A 294 -2.29 -18.43 2.66
CA GLU A 294 -1.26 -18.95 3.56
C GLU A 294 -0.73 -17.88 4.52
N ALA A 295 -0.42 -16.69 4.00
CA ALA A 295 0.02 -15.55 4.80
C ALA A 295 -1.06 -15.12 5.80
N ALA A 296 -2.32 -15.10 5.39
CA ALA A 296 -3.45 -14.78 6.25
C ALA A 296 -3.62 -15.80 7.39
N ALA A 297 -3.45 -17.09 7.11
CA ALA A 297 -3.57 -18.16 8.09
C ALA A 297 -2.58 -18.00 9.26
N LYS A 298 -1.37 -17.49 9.02
CA LYS A 298 -0.36 -17.24 10.06
C LYS A 298 -0.79 -16.19 11.11
N VAL A 299 -1.71 -15.29 10.76
CA VAL A 299 -2.14 -14.18 11.63
C VAL A 299 -3.51 -14.43 12.26
N LYS A 300 -4.33 -15.33 11.69
CA LYS A 300 -5.67 -15.67 12.20
C LYS A 300 -5.64 -16.48 13.49
N VAL A 301 -4.47 -17.01 13.84
CA VAL A 301 -4.27 -17.85 15.06
C VAL A 301 -4.19 -17.00 16.31
#